data_bf4b6bbd5c6625c94a9d81f9f323de83
#
_entry.id   bf4b6bbd5c6625c94a9d81f9f323de83
#
_cell.length_a   1.000
_cell.length_b   1.000
_cell.length_c   1.000
_cell.angle_alpha   90.00
_cell.angle_beta   90.00
_cell.angle_gamma   90.00
#
_symmetry.space_group_name_H-M   'P 1'
#
loop_
_entity.id
_entity.type
_entity.pdbx_description
1 polymer ?
#
loop_
_entity_poly.entity_id
_entity_poly.type
_entity_poly.pdbx_seq_one_letter_code
_entity_poly.pdbx_strand_id
1 'polypeptide(L)'
;MGGERIEKMRELVARSPEDARARYFLAHELLKMQDWSGAAEHYRAYLELAPEDEGAGHRSYGQALERLGRAEEAAEAYRRGIAAARKHHHEGLAGEIAFLLEQIEDAAS
;
A
#
# COMPACT_ATOMS: atom_id res chain seq x y z
N MET A 1 18.36 -2.73 15.40
CA MET A 1 17.16 -3.50 15.16
C MET A 1 16.35 -2.91 14.02
N GLY A 2 15.06 -2.59 14.23
CA GLY A 2 14.24 -2.03 13.18
C GLY A 2 14.78 -0.76 12.56
N GLY A 3 15.37 0.12 13.38
CA GLY A 3 15.92 1.38 12.90
C GLY A 3 17.05 1.24 11.91
N GLU A 4 17.95 0.29 12.15
CA GLU A 4 19.07 0.03 11.26
C GLU A 4 18.60 -0.49 9.90
N ARG A 5 17.62 -1.38 9.92
CA ARG A 5 17.06 -1.94 8.70
C ARG A 5 16.40 -0.84 7.87
N ILE A 6 15.63 0.02 8.51
CA ILE A 6 14.96 1.13 7.82
C ILE A 6 15.97 2.10 7.23
N GLU A 7 17.02 2.43 7.96
CA GLU A 7 18.05 3.32 7.45
C GLU A 7 18.71 2.76 6.20
N LYS A 8 19.03 1.45 6.21
CA LYS A 8 19.59 0.79 5.03
C LYS A 8 18.63 0.82 3.85
N MET A 9 17.35 0.61 4.10
CA MET A 9 16.34 0.66 3.06
C MET A 9 16.18 2.09 2.51
N ARG A 10 16.25 3.10 3.38
CA ARG A 10 16.21 4.50 2.94
C ARG A 10 17.40 4.83 2.06
N GLU A 11 18.59 4.30 2.40
CA GLU A 11 19.78 4.49 1.57
C GLU A 11 19.61 3.85 0.19
N LEU A 12 19.04 2.64 0.15
CA LEU A 12 18.78 1.96 -1.12
C LEU A 12 17.82 2.77 -1.99
N VAL A 13 16.75 3.28 -1.40
CA VAL A 13 15.77 4.11 -2.12
C VAL A 13 16.43 5.41 -2.60
N ALA A 14 17.30 6.01 -1.77
CA ALA A 14 17.99 7.24 -2.17
C ALA A 14 18.92 7.01 -3.35
N ARG A 15 19.59 5.85 -3.42
CA ARG A 15 20.48 5.50 -4.53
C ARG A 15 19.71 5.13 -5.79
N SER A 16 18.56 4.49 -5.64
CA SER A 16 17.77 4.00 -6.76
C SER A 16 16.30 4.31 -6.52
N PRO A 17 15.89 5.59 -6.66
CA PRO A 17 14.51 5.99 -6.36
C PRO A 17 13.46 5.29 -7.23
N GLU A 18 13.86 4.78 -8.39
CA GLU A 18 12.98 4.09 -9.32
C GLU A 18 12.94 2.57 -9.10
N ASP A 19 13.61 2.07 -8.06
CA ASP A 19 13.57 0.65 -7.74
C ASP A 19 12.28 0.35 -6.98
N ALA A 20 11.32 -0.25 -7.67
CA ALA A 20 10.01 -0.56 -7.10
C ALA A 20 10.11 -1.49 -5.89
N ARG A 21 11.00 -2.49 -5.94
CA ARG A 21 11.15 -3.44 -4.83
C ARG A 21 11.66 -2.76 -3.56
N ALA A 22 12.64 -1.88 -3.72
CA ALA A 22 13.18 -1.13 -2.59
C ALA A 22 12.09 -0.26 -1.95
N ARG A 23 11.29 0.41 -2.77
CA ARG A 23 10.16 1.20 -2.30
C ARG A 23 9.15 0.35 -1.52
N TYR A 24 8.81 -0.81 -2.09
CA TYR A 24 7.85 -1.72 -1.44
C TYR A 24 8.36 -2.19 -0.07
N PHE A 25 9.61 -2.63 0.00
CA PHE A 25 10.17 -3.11 1.25
C PHE A 25 10.23 -2.02 2.31
N LEU A 26 10.63 -0.81 1.92
CA LEU A 26 10.66 0.30 2.86
C LEU A 26 9.25 0.64 3.35
N ALA A 27 8.29 0.73 2.44
CA ALA A 27 6.90 1.01 2.79
C ALA A 27 6.37 -0.04 3.77
N HIS A 28 6.65 -1.32 3.52
CA HIS A 28 6.19 -2.41 4.36
C HIS A 28 6.76 -2.33 5.77
N GLU A 29 8.06 -2.04 5.90
CA GLU A 29 8.67 -1.89 7.22
C GLU A 29 8.09 -0.68 7.97
N LEU A 30 7.87 0.41 7.26
CA LEU A 30 7.26 1.60 7.87
C LEU A 30 5.83 1.31 8.33
N LEU A 31 5.08 0.53 7.54
CA LEU A 31 3.73 0.13 7.90
C LEU A 31 3.74 -0.67 9.21
N LYS A 32 4.66 -1.62 9.33
CA LYS A 32 4.80 -2.44 10.54
C LYS A 32 5.15 -1.60 11.77
N MET A 33 5.88 -0.52 11.57
CA MET A 33 6.24 0.40 12.65
C MET A 33 5.18 1.45 12.91
N GLN A 34 4.08 1.37 12.20
CA GLN A 34 2.97 2.32 12.33
C GLN A 34 3.33 3.75 11.91
N ASP A 35 4.35 3.88 11.06
CA ASP A 35 4.62 5.15 10.39
C ASP A 35 3.74 5.20 9.15
N TRP A 36 2.47 5.54 9.37
CA TRP A 36 1.45 5.51 8.32
C TRP A 36 1.74 6.49 7.18
N SER A 37 2.22 7.66 7.53
CA SER A 37 2.57 8.69 6.55
C SER A 37 3.72 8.25 5.66
N GLY A 38 4.80 7.74 6.26
CA GLY A 38 5.94 7.23 5.51
C GLY A 38 5.56 6.05 4.65
N ALA A 39 4.76 5.12 5.20
CA ALA A 39 4.29 3.96 4.45
C ALA A 39 3.47 4.39 3.24
N ALA A 40 2.52 5.31 3.42
CA ALA A 40 1.67 5.77 2.33
C ALA A 40 2.50 6.44 1.22
N GLU A 41 3.49 7.26 1.59
CA GLU A 41 4.36 7.92 0.62
C GLU A 41 5.10 6.90 -0.26
N HIS A 42 5.70 5.89 0.36
CA HIS A 42 6.49 4.91 -0.37
C HIS A 42 5.63 3.90 -1.13
N TYR A 43 4.44 3.53 -0.62
CA TYR A 43 3.52 2.72 -1.40
C TYR A 43 3.02 3.47 -2.63
N ARG A 44 2.72 4.76 -2.51
CA ARG A 44 2.31 5.55 -3.66
C ARG A 44 3.37 5.56 -4.73
N ALA A 45 4.62 5.81 -4.34
CA ALA A 45 5.74 5.79 -5.28
C ALA A 45 5.92 4.41 -5.91
N TYR A 46 5.80 3.35 -5.08
CA TYR A 46 5.86 1.97 -5.57
C TYR A 46 4.81 1.72 -6.64
N LEU A 47 3.57 2.12 -6.40
CA LEU A 47 2.48 1.85 -7.35
C LEU A 47 2.64 2.60 -8.67
N GLU A 48 3.28 3.76 -8.64
CA GLU A 48 3.62 4.47 -9.87
C GLU A 48 4.68 3.72 -10.68
N LEU A 49 5.60 3.04 -9.99
CA LEU A 49 6.67 2.28 -10.61
C LEU A 49 6.25 0.87 -11.02
N ALA A 50 5.21 0.35 -10.39
CA ALA A 50 4.76 -1.03 -10.59
C ALA A 50 3.27 -1.07 -10.94
N PRO A 51 2.90 -0.62 -12.15
CA PRO A 51 1.50 -0.63 -12.57
C PRO A 51 0.92 -2.05 -12.70
N GLU A 52 1.79 -3.06 -12.72
CA GLU A 52 1.39 -4.46 -12.78
C GLU A 52 1.14 -5.08 -11.40
N ASP A 53 1.18 -4.28 -10.32
CA ASP A 53 0.87 -4.81 -8.99
C ASP A 53 -0.47 -5.55 -9.02
N GLU A 54 -0.51 -6.72 -8.39
CA GLU A 54 -1.65 -7.62 -8.49
C GLU A 54 -2.68 -7.42 -7.36
N GLY A 55 -2.61 -6.29 -6.68
CA GLY A 55 -3.59 -5.89 -5.67
C GLY A 55 -3.04 -5.71 -4.27
N ALA A 56 -1.99 -6.45 -3.89
CA ALA A 56 -1.45 -6.39 -2.53
C ALA A 56 -0.87 -5.02 -2.17
N GLY A 57 -0.20 -4.37 -3.12
CA GLY A 57 0.32 -3.03 -2.91
C GLY A 57 -0.79 -2.00 -2.70
N HIS A 58 -1.85 -2.10 -3.49
CA HIS A 58 -3.01 -1.24 -3.34
C HIS A 58 -3.70 -1.45 -2.00
N ARG A 59 -3.80 -2.70 -1.54
CA ARG A 59 -4.38 -3.01 -0.23
C ARG A 59 -3.57 -2.33 0.89
N SER A 60 -2.26 -2.50 0.87
CA SER A 60 -1.40 -1.93 1.91
C SER A 60 -1.42 -0.40 1.88
N TYR A 61 -1.43 0.18 0.68
CA TYR A 61 -1.55 1.62 0.52
C TYR A 61 -2.87 2.11 1.12
N GLY A 62 -3.97 1.43 0.80
CA GLY A 62 -5.28 1.76 1.35
C GLY A 62 -5.30 1.69 2.86
N GLN A 63 -4.68 0.67 3.45
CA GLN A 63 -4.61 0.53 4.90
C GLN A 63 -3.86 1.70 5.55
N ALA A 64 -2.75 2.13 4.96
CA ALA A 64 -2.02 3.28 5.47
C ALA A 64 -2.87 4.56 5.39
N LEU A 65 -3.58 4.74 4.28
CA LEU A 65 -4.45 5.90 4.10
C LEU A 65 -5.61 5.92 5.10
N GLU A 66 -6.19 4.74 5.38
CA GLU A 66 -7.23 4.63 6.41
C GLU A 66 -6.72 5.09 7.77
N ARG A 67 -5.53 4.65 8.14
CA ARG A 67 -4.93 5.03 9.42
C ARG A 67 -4.65 6.52 9.51
N LEU A 68 -4.44 7.16 8.36
CA LEU A 68 -4.24 8.61 8.29
C LEU A 68 -5.55 9.39 8.28
N GLY A 69 -6.68 8.68 8.28
CA GLY A 69 -7.99 9.33 8.20
C GLY A 69 -8.37 9.81 6.81
N ARG A 70 -7.65 9.35 5.78
CA ARG A 70 -7.88 9.73 4.39
C ARG A 70 -8.78 8.70 3.72
N ALA A 71 -10.03 8.64 4.18
CA ALA A 71 -10.98 7.59 3.82
C ALA A 71 -11.31 7.52 2.33
N GLU A 72 -11.50 8.65 1.67
CA GLU A 72 -11.84 8.64 0.24
C GLU A 72 -10.68 8.12 -0.60
N GLU A 73 -9.47 8.53 -0.28
CA GLU A 73 -8.27 8.02 -0.96
C GLU A 73 -8.06 6.54 -0.69
N ALA A 74 -8.31 6.10 0.53
CA ALA A 74 -8.23 4.69 0.88
C ALA A 74 -9.23 3.87 0.07
N ALA A 75 -10.46 4.36 -0.04
CA ALA A 75 -11.50 3.68 -0.83
C ALA A 75 -11.08 3.54 -2.29
N GLU A 76 -10.49 4.58 -2.86
CA GLU A 76 -10.02 4.53 -4.25
C GLU A 76 -8.88 3.52 -4.40
N ALA A 77 -7.95 3.49 -3.45
CA ALA A 77 -6.86 2.50 -3.46
C ALA A 77 -7.43 1.08 -3.43
N TYR A 78 -8.42 0.84 -2.58
CA TYR A 78 -9.06 -0.47 -2.50
C TYR A 78 -9.78 -0.85 -3.79
N ARG A 79 -10.46 0.08 -4.44
CA ARG A 79 -11.12 -0.20 -5.72
C ARG A 79 -10.11 -0.62 -6.78
N ARG A 80 -8.99 0.06 -6.83
CA ARG A 80 -7.91 -0.29 -7.75
C ARG A 80 -7.31 -1.65 -7.41
N GLY A 81 -7.17 -1.95 -6.14
CA GLY A 81 -6.68 -3.24 -5.68
C GLY A 81 -7.61 -4.38 -6.06
N ILE A 82 -8.91 -4.19 -5.92
CA ILE A 82 -9.92 -5.17 -6.32
C ILE A 82 -9.81 -5.45 -7.82
N ALA A 83 -9.74 -4.39 -8.63
CA ALA A 83 -9.62 -4.53 -10.08
C ALA A 83 -8.36 -5.30 -10.47
N ALA A 84 -7.23 -4.95 -9.85
CA ALA A 84 -5.96 -5.63 -10.11
C ALA A 84 -6.01 -7.10 -9.71
N ALA A 85 -6.56 -7.38 -8.52
CA ALA A 85 -6.66 -8.76 -8.03
C ALA A 85 -7.54 -9.61 -8.95
N ARG A 86 -8.66 -9.07 -9.41
CA ARG A 86 -9.56 -9.79 -10.33
C ARG A 86 -8.91 -10.02 -11.67
N LYS A 87 -8.20 -9.03 -12.18
CA LYS A 87 -7.47 -9.14 -13.45
C LYS A 87 -6.48 -10.31 -13.43
N HIS A 88 -5.86 -10.54 -12.28
CA HIS A 88 -4.87 -11.61 -12.11
C HIS A 88 -5.46 -12.86 -11.46
N HIS A 89 -6.77 -12.96 -11.39
CA HIS A 89 -7.49 -14.12 -10.85
C HIS A 89 -7.19 -14.43 -9.37
N HIS A 90 -6.89 -13.38 -8.59
CA HIS A 90 -6.70 -13.49 -7.14
C HIS A 90 -8.00 -13.18 -6.42
N GLU A 91 -8.98 -14.10 -6.55
CA GLU A 91 -10.32 -13.85 -6.01
C GLU A 91 -10.35 -13.72 -4.50
N GLY A 92 -9.51 -14.47 -3.79
CA GLY A 92 -9.41 -14.35 -2.33
C GLY A 92 -8.96 -12.96 -1.90
N LEU A 93 -7.93 -12.44 -2.58
CA LEU A 93 -7.43 -11.09 -2.30
C LEU A 93 -8.48 -10.05 -2.66
N ALA A 94 -9.15 -10.21 -3.81
CA ALA A 94 -10.21 -9.30 -4.22
C ALA A 94 -11.33 -9.24 -3.16
N GLY A 95 -11.72 -10.39 -2.64
CA GLY A 95 -12.74 -10.47 -1.58
C GLY A 95 -12.30 -9.80 -0.29
N GLU A 96 -11.04 -10.01 0.09
CA GLU A 96 -10.48 -9.35 1.28
C GLU A 96 -10.51 -7.84 1.15
N ILE A 97 -10.08 -7.33 0.00
CA ILE A 97 -10.06 -5.88 -0.24
C ILE A 97 -11.48 -5.33 -0.31
N ALA A 98 -12.40 -6.07 -0.94
CA ALA A 98 -13.81 -5.66 -1.00
C ALA A 98 -14.41 -5.51 0.40
N PHE A 99 -14.05 -6.41 1.32
CA PHE A 99 -14.47 -6.31 2.70
C PHE A 99 -13.96 -5.02 3.35
N LEU A 100 -12.69 -4.69 3.13
CA LEU A 100 -12.10 -3.46 3.67
C LEU A 100 -12.81 -2.21 3.11
N LEU A 101 -13.11 -2.22 1.82
CA LEU A 101 -13.82 -1.11 1.18
C LEU A 101 -15.23 -0.96 1.77
N GLU A 102 -15.93 -2.07 1.97
CA GLU A 102 -17.27 -2.07 2.54
C GLU A 102 -17.27 -1.42 3.93
N GLN A 103 -16.24 -1.69 4.74
CA GLN A 103 -16.12 -1.09 6.07
C GLN A 103 -16.05 0.45 6.00
N ILE A 104 -15.32 0.97 5.03
CA ILE A 104 -15.22 2.43 4.84
C ILE A 104 -16.57 3.00 4.42
N GLU A 105 -17.22 2.35 3.48
CA GLU A 105 -18.51 2.82 2.94
C GLU A 105 -19.60 2.77 4.00
N ASP A 106 -19.61 1.75 4.82
CA ASP A 106 -20.57 1.63 5.93
C ASP A 106 -20.35 2.74 6.97
N ALA A 107 -19.09 3.04 7.28
CA ALA A 107 -18.78 4.07 8.25
C ALA A 107 -19.17 5.47 7.76
N ALA A 108 -19.22 5.68 6.43
CA ALA A 108 -19.58 6.96 5.82
C ALA A 108 -21.09 7.16 5.69
N SER A 109 -21.88 6.09 5.87
CA SER A 109 -23.33 6.13 5.69
C SER A 109 -24.07 6.77 6.85
#